data_cdb0ff41ac86c41ace581d1d7ab377b0
#
_entry.id   cdb0ff41ac86c41ace581d1d7ab377b0
#
_cell.length_a   1.000
_cell.length_b   1.000
_cell.length_c   1.000
_cell.angle_alpha   90.00
_cell.angle_beta   90.00
_cell.angle_gamma   90.00
#
_symmetry.space_group_name_H-M   'P 1'
#
loop_
_entity.id
_entity.type
_entity.pdbx_description
1 polymer ?
#
loop_
_entity_poly.entity_id
_entity_poly.type
_entity_poly.pdbx_seq_one_letter_code
_entity_poly.pdbx_strand_id
1 'polypeptide(L)'
;MSNGLACAYAIIACRISAAASRPRGNQKGVPTVKSLLAYLRTPPEGYTAWHARVSAWWRAKPGRAKALDRTCKVLKYACYLLYPALLVMLAWEWVRNGCVGMPRDFLQALAVPALGFVLVSLMRRAINEPRPYEACGIEKLINKDTQGKSFPSRHSFSIAAIGMCWLRYVPAAGILILLASLVMAWARVLAGVHYPRDVACGLALGVLAGLAMWV
;
A
#
# COMPACT_ATOMS: atom_id res chain seq x y z
N MET A 1 1.14 0.13 -24.80
CA MET A 1 1.18 -0.14 -23.34
C MET A 1 1.06 1.13 -22.46
N SER A 2 0.96 2.31 -23.06
CA SER A 2 0.91 3.61 -22.35
C SER A 2 -0.46 4.05 -21.82
N ASN A 3 -1.56 3.46 -22.29
CA ASN A 3 -2.91 3.96 -21.98
C ASN A 3 -3.47 3.57 -20.60
N GLY A 4 -2.90 2.56 -19.93
CA GLY A 4 -3.41 2.11 -18.63
C GLY A 4 -3.00 3.00 -17.46
N LEU A 5 -1.78 3.50 -17.46
CA LEU A 5 -1.28 4.43 -16.45
C LEU A 5 -1.93 5.80 -16.56
N ALA A 6 -2.09 6.30 -17.80
CA ALA A 6 -2.78 7.56 -18.07
C ALA A 6 -4.25 7.53 -17.60
N CYS A 7 -4.93 6.39 -17.78
CA CYS A 7 -6.32 6.22 -17.34
C CYS A 7 -6.46 6.18 -15.81
N ALA A 8 -5.53 5.56 -15.10
CA ALA A 8 -5.53 5.55 -13.63
C ALA A 8 -5.23 6.94 -13.05
N TYR A 9 -4.26 7.67 -13.63
CA TYR A 9 -3.99 9.07 -13.27
C TYR A 9 -5.15 10.00 -13.62
N ALA A 10 -5.79 9.81 -14.77
CA ALA A 10 -6.97 10.58 -15.16
C ALA A 10 -8.16 10.36 -14.22
N ILE A 11 -8.36 9.14 -13.70
CA ILE A 11 -9.42 8.83 -12.73
C ILE A 11 -9.11 9.47 -11.36
N ILE A 12 -7.86 9.46 -10.93
CA ILE A 12 -7.43 10.12 -9.68
C ILE A 12 -7.51 11.65 -9.84
N ALA A 13 -7.03 12.20 -10.94
CA ALA A 13 -7.07 13.65 -11.24
C ALA A 13 -8.51 14.14 -11.46
N CYS A 14 -9.35 13.40 -12.17
CA CYS A 14 -10.76 13.73 -12.39
C CYS A 14 -11.56 13.74 -11.08
N ARG A 15 -11.21 12.91 -10.11
CA ARG A 15 -11.88 12.88 -8.79
C ARG A 15 -11.41 13.97 -7.83
N ILE A 16 -10.14 14.36 -7.90
CA ILE A 16 -9.67 15.54 -7.19
C ILE A 16 -10.37 16.79 -7.78
N SER A 17 -10.54 16.84 -9.11
CA SER A 17 -11.24 17.91 -9.80
C SER A 17 -12.77 17.87 -9.58
N ALA A 18 -13.40 16.68 -9.61
CA ALA A 18 -14.83 16.54 -9.35
C ALA A 18 -15.23 16.77 -7.88
N ALA A 19 -14.33 16.50 -6.94
CA ALA A 19 -14.51 16.91 -5.55
C ALA A 19 -14.42 18.46 -5.39
N ALA A 20 -13.69 19.13 -6.30
CA ALA A 20 -13.59 20.59 -6.34
C ALA A 20 -14.76 21.27 -7.07
N SER A 21 -15.51 20.56 -7.92
CA SER A 21 -16.57 21.13 -8.78
C SER A 21 -18.00 20.84 -8.34
N ARG A 22 -18.25 20.24 -7.18
CA ARG A 22 -19.61 20.14 -6.64
C ARG A 22 -20.13 21.51 -6.24
N PRO A 23 -21.40 21.87 -6.59
CA PRO A 23 -21.97 23.15 -6.25
C PRO A 23 -21.90 23.34 -4.72
N ARG A 24 -21.29 24.44 -4.32
CA ARG A 24 -21.14 24.86 -2.91
C ARG A 24 -22.49 25.23 -2.33
N GLY A 25 -23.24 24.24 -1.87
CA GLY A 25 -24.20 24.46 -0.79
C GLY A 25 -23.40 24.74 0.48
N ASN A 26 -23.58 25.92 0.98
CA ASN A 26 -22.92 26.56 2.10
C ASN A 26 -22.83 25.69 3.37
N GLN A 27 -21.73 24.93 3.57
CA GLN A 27 -21.23 24.54 4.89
C GLN A 27 -19.71 24.29 4.82
N LYS A 28 -18.95 25.28 5.25
CA LYS A 28 -17.51 25.18 5.55
C LYS A 28 -17.34 24.40 6.88
N GLY A 29 -17.61 23.12 6.88
CA GLY A 29 -17.33 22.23 8.01
C GLY A 29 -16.14 21.34 7.64
N VAL A 30 -15.15 21.24 8.53
CA VAL A 30 -14.13 20.19 8.48
C VAL A 30 -14.87 18.85 8.34
N PRO A 31 -14.50 17.98 7.37
CA PRO A 31 -15.20 16.72 7.16
C PRO A 31 -15.19 15.92 8.49
N THR A 32 -16.36 15.56 8.97
CA THR A 32 -16.48 14.77 10.19
C THR A 32 -15.95 13.36 9.95
N VAL A 33 -15.48 12.70 11.00
CA VAL A 33 -15.02 11.29 10.90
C VAL A 33 -16.11 10.41 10.28
N LYS A 34 -17.39 10.67 10.57
CA LYS A 34 -18.53 9.95 9.98
C LYS A 34 -18.62 10.16 8.46
N SER A 35 -18.43 11.39 7.97
CA SER A 35 -18.49 11.66 6.52
C SER A 35 -17.30 11.07 5.79
N LEU A 36 -16.11 11.06 6.42
CA LEU A 36 -14.93 10.40 5.87
C LEU A 36 -15.10 8.87 5.79
N LEU A 37 -15.64 8.26 6.84
CA LEU A 37 -15.93 6.81 6.86
C LEU A 37 -17.00 6.43 5.82
N ALA A 38 -18.04 7.25 5.65
CA ALA A 38 -19.04 7.05 4.60
C ALA A 38 -18.40 7.11 3.20
N TYR A 39 -17.54 8.10 2.95
CA TYR A 39 -16.79 8.21 1.70
C TYR A 39 -15.88 6.99 1.44
N LEU A 40 -15.17 6.51 2.45
CA LEU A 40 -14.31 5.33 2.34
C LEU A 40 -15.11 4.06 2.04
N ARG A 41 -16.32 3.93 2.56
CA ARG A 41 -17.19 2.77 2.33
C ARG A 41 -17.90 2.77 0.98
N THR A 42 -17.92 3.91 0.28
CA THR A 42 -18.56 4.01 -1.04
C THR A 42 -17.58 3.59 -2.14
N PRO A 43 -17.89 2.56 -2.94
CA PRO A 43 -17.05 2.20 -4.09
C PRO A 43 -16.90 3.37 -5.05
N PRO A 44 -15.72 3.54 -5.67
CA PRO A 44 -15.54 4.57 -6.70
C PRO A 44 -16.48 4.35 -7.90
N GLU A 45 -17.12 5.43 -8.37
CA GLU A 45 -17.93 5.36 -9.59
C GLU A 45 -17.10 4.83 -10.77
N GLY A 46 -17.69 3.95 -11.58
CA GLY A 46 -16.99 3.33 -12.71
C GLY A 46 -15.92 2.28 -12.36
N TYR A 47 -15.61 2.07 -11.07
CA TYR A 47 -14.62 1.09 -10.67
C TYR A 47 -14.96 -0.33 -11.15
N THR A 48 -16.22 -0.74 -11.01
CA THR A 48 -16.70 -2.07 -11.41
C THR A 48 -16.52 -2.29 -12.91
N ALA A 49 -16.92 -1.32 -13.74
CA ALA A 49 -16.78 -1.41 -15.20
C ALA A 49 -15.30 -1.39 -15.64
N TRP A 50 -14.47 -0.58 -14.99
CA TRP A 50 -13.03 -0.57 -15.23
C TRP A 50 -12.40 -1.92 -14.86
N HIS A 51 -12.70 -2.43 -13.67
CA HIS A 51 -12.15 -3.71 -13.20
C HIS A 51 -12.60 -4.88 -14.05
N ALA A 52 -13.85 -4.90 -14.52
CA ALA A 52 -14.35 -5.92 -15.42
C ALA A 52 -13.53 -5.99 -16.71
N ARG A 53 -13.24 -4.84 -17.35
CA ARG A 53 -12.38 -4.77 -18.55
C ARG A 53 -10.96 -5.25 -18.29
N VAL A 54 -10.36 -4.80 -17.20
CA VAL A 54 -8.98 -5.19 -16.82
C VAL A 54 -8.92 -6.68 -16.49
N SER A 55 -9.85 -7.19 -15.69
CA SER A 55 -9.88 -8.60 -15.30
C SER A 55 -10.12 -9.54 -16.47
N ALA A 56 -10.95 -9.13 -17.45
CA ALA A 56 -11.17 -9.89 -18.69
C ALA A 56 -9.84 -10.07 -19.46
N TRP A 57 -9.03 -9.01 -19.57
CA TRP A 57 -7.72 -9.11 -20.22
C TRP A 57 -6.74 -10.03 -19.47
N TRP A 58 -6.75 -10.00 -18.13
CA TRP A 58 -5.90 -10.88 -17.32
C TRP A 58 -6.34 -12.34 -17.39
N ARG A 59 -7.66 -12.62 -17.50
CA ARG A 59 -8.21 -13.97 -17.64
C ARG A 59 -8.10 -14.55 -19.03
N ALA A 60 -8.05 -13.71 -20.04
CA ALA A 60 -7.93 -14.15 -21.43
C ALA A 60 -6.77 -15.12 -21.68
N LYS A 61 -5.74 -15.09 -20.81
CA LYS A 61 -4.63 -16.06 -20.82
C LYS A 61 -4.39 -16.59 -19.40
N PRO A 62 -4.55 -17.91 -19.14
CA PRO A 62 -4.43 -18.50 -17.79
C PRO A 62 -3.11 -18.20 -17.07
N GLY A 63 -2.01 -18.04 -17.82
CA GLY A 63 -0.70 -17.72 -17.25
C GLY A 63 -0.61 -16.31 -16.65
N ARG A 64 -1.40 -15.34 -17.11
CA ARG A 64 -1.34 -13.95 -16.64
C ARG A 64 -1.81 -13.82 -15.19
N ALA A 65 -2.97 -14.39 -14.85
CA ALA A 65 -3.50 -14.35 -13.49
C ALA A 65 -2.55 -15.06 -12.50
N LYS A 66 -1.97 -16.22 -12.92
CA LYS A 66 -0.93 -16.92 -12.13
C LYS A 66 0.33 -16.07 -11.96
N ALA A 67 0.75 -15.33 -12.99
CA ALA A 67 1.90 -14.42 -12.89
C ALA A 67 1.64 -13.29 -11.88
N LEU A 68 0.45 -12.69 -11.88
CA LEU A 68 0.06 -11.65 -10.93
C LEU A 68 0.11 -12.18 -9.48
N ASP A 69 -0.46 -13.36 -9.22
CA ASP A 69 -0.43 -14.00 -7.90
C ASP A 69 1.01 -14.31 -7.47
N ARG A 70 1.82 -14.84 -8.40
CA ARG A 70 3.26 -15.11 -8.15
C ARG A 70 4.01 -13.82 -7.80
N THR A 71 3.80 -12.74 -8.54
CA THR A 71 4.41 -11.44 -8.26
C THR A 71 4.04 -10.95 -6.85
N CYS A 72 2.78 -11.01 -6.46
CA CYS A 72 2.35 -10.65 -5.11
C CYS A 72 3.03 -11.53 -4.04
N LYS A 73 3.17 -12.84 -4.28
CA LYS A 73 3.84 -13.77 -3.35
C LYS A 73 5.33 -13.48 -3.26
N VAL A 74 6.02 -13.34 -4.39
CA VAL A 74 7.47 -13.05 -4.43
C VAL A 74 7.78 -11.77 -3.69
N LEU A 75 7.08 -10.67 -3.98
CA LEU A 75 7.30 -9.40 -3.29
C LEU A 75 7.02 -9.48 -1.79
N LYS A 76 5.97 -10.22 -1.39
CA LYS A 76 5.68 -10.46 0.02
C LYS A 76 6.82 -11.22 0.72
N TYR A 77 7.30 -12.31 0.14
CA TYR A 77 8.37 -13.10 0.74
C TYR A 77 9.72 -12.40 0.70
N ALA A 78 10.00 -11.64 -0.37
CA ALA A 78 11.18 -10.78 -0.41
C ALA A 78 11.23 -9.81 0.78
N CYS A 79 10.10 -9.19 1.14
CA CYS A 79 10.02 -8.32 2.32
C CYS A 79 10.26 -9.08 3.64
N TYR A 80 9.79 -10.33 3.74
CA TYR A 80 10.05 -11.16 4.92
C TYR A 80 11.53 -11.51 5.10
N LEU A 81 12.32 -11.48 4.02
CA LEU A 81 13.76 -11.70 4.06
C LEU A 81 14.55 -10.39 4.19
N LEU A 82 14.16 -9.37 3.44
CA LEU A 82 14.86 -8.08 3.41
C LEU A 82 14.80 -7.33 4.74
N TYR A 83 13.70 -7.44 5.47
CA TYR A 83 13.59 -6.74 6.75
C TYR A 83 14.51 -7.31 7.84
N PRO A 84 14.49 -8.62 8.15
CA PRO A 84 15.47 -9.16 9.09
C PRO A 84 16.92 -9.05 8.58
N ALA A 85 17.17 -9.11 7.27
CA ALA A 85 18.50 -8.91 6.71
C ALA A 85 19.05 -7.51 7.04
N LEU A 86 18.22 -6.47 6.96
CA LEU A 86 18.59 -5.12 7.38
C LEU A 86 18.94 -5.08 8.89
N LEU A 87 18.10 -5.68 9.73
CA LEU A 87 18.32 -5.70 11.17
C LEU A 87 19.61 -6.43 11.53
N VAL A 88 19.90 -7.56 10.88
CA VAL A 88 21.14 -8.31 11.06
C VAL A 88 22.36 -7.47 10.63
N MET A 89 22.26 -6.77 9.50
CA MET A 89 23.33 -5.88 9.02
C MET A 89 23.64 -4.79 10.06
N LEU A 90 22.61 -4.12 10.58
CA LEU A 90 22.78 -3.06 11.58
C LEU A 90 23.30 -3.57 12.93
N ALA A 91 22.83 -4.74 13.36
CA ALA A 91 23.34 -5.40 14.56
C ALA A 91 24.81 -5.78 14.39
N TRP A 92 25.20 -6.31 13.23
CA TRP A 92 26.59 -6.65 12.93
C TRP A 92 27.50 -5.43 12.95
N GLU A 93 27.08 -4.31 12.35
CA GLU A 93 27.85 -3.06 12.39
C GLU A 93 28.03 -2.57 13.82
N TRP A 94 27.01 -2.63 14.66
CA TRP A 94 27.09 -2.26 16.05
C TRP A 94 28.11 -3.13 16.84
N VAL A 95 28.08 -4.46 16.60
CA VAL A 95 29.05 -5.40 17.21
C VAL A 95 30.47 -5.10 16.73
N ARG A 96 30.66 -4.87 15.44
CA ARG A 96 31.98 -4.53 14.88
C ARG A 96 32.58 -3.25 15.46
N ASN A 97 31.72 -2.30 15.81
CA ASN A 97 32.13 -1.04 16.43
C ASN A 97 32.29 -1.16 17.96
N GLY A 98 32.46 -2.37 18.49
CA GLY A 98 32.75 -2.65 19.90
C GLY A 98 31.56 -2.48 20.83
N CYS A 99 30.32 -2.51 20.34
CA CYS A 99 29.09 -2.33 21.13
C CYS A 99 29.08 -1.01 21.95
N VAL A 100 29.73 0.02 21.44
CA VAL A 100 29.80 1.33 22.10
C VAL A 100 28.48 2.07 21.94
N GLY A 101 27.89 2.49 23.05
CA GLY A 101 26.63 3.25 23.08
C GLY A 101 25.39 2.42 22.73
N MET A 102 24.24 3.09 22.67
CA MET A 102 22.99 2.45 22.31
C MET A 102 22.89 2.28 20.78
N PRO A 103 22.47 1.10 20.26
CA PRO A 103 22.36 0.86 18.82
C PRO A 103 21.13 1.60 18.23
N ARG A 104 21.22 2.93 18.18
CA ARG A 104 20.13 3.82 17.78
C ARG A 104 19.55 3.41 16.43
N ASP A 105 20.42 3.20 15.44
CA ASP A 105 19.99 2.86 14.08
C ASP A 105 19.24 1.52 14.02
N PHE A 106 19.73 0.52 14.78
CA PHE A 106 19.04 -0.76 14.92
C PHE A 106 17.66 -0.60 15.58
N LEU A 107 17.60 0.16 16.68
CA LEU A 107 16.34 0.38 17.40
C LEU A 107 15.33 1.17 16.57
N GLN A 108 15.77 2.20 15.84
CA GLN A 108 14.91 2.94 14.92
C GLN A 108 14.41 2.05 13.78
N ALA A 109 15.30 1.27 13.13
CA ALA A 109 14.93 0.35 12.05
C ALA A 109 13.96 -0.74 12.53
N LEU A 110 14.03 -1.14 13.80
CA LEU A 110 13.11 -2.09 14.41
C LEU A 110 11.77 -1.43 14.77
N ALA A 111 11.83 -0.34 15.55
CA ALA A 111 10.64 0.26 16.17
C ALA A 111 9.74 0.97 15.15
N VAL A 112 10.31 1.74 14.22
CA VAL A 112 9.52 2.59 13.32
C VAL A 112 8.59 1.76 12.41
N PRO A 113 9.07 0.74 11.66
CA PRO A 113 8.18 -0.09 10.85
C PRO A 113 7.23 -0.93 11.70
N ALA A 114 7.66 -1.43 12.86
CA ALA A 114 6.84 -2.24 13.74
C ALA A 114 5.66 -1.43 14.32
N LEU A 115 5.94 -0.26 14.89
CA LEU A 115 4.90 0.63 15.43
C LEU A 115 3.95 1.11 14.33
N GLY A 116 4.50 1.50 13.17
CA GLY A 116 3.68 1.88 12.01
C GLY A 116 2.79 0.72 11.53
N PHE A 117 3.28 -0.51 11.51
CA PHE A 117 2.49 -1.70 11.16
C PHE A 117 1.36 -1.95 12.17
N VAL A 118 1.62 -1.78 13.47
CA VAL A 118 0.59 -1.88 14.51
C VAL A 118 -0.46 -0.79 14.31
N LEU A 119 -0.04 0.48 14.11
CA LEU A 119 -0.94 1.59 13.87
C LEU A 119 -1.85 1.36 12.66
N VAL A 120 -1.26 0.98 11.52
CA VAL A 120 -2.01 0.64 10.30
C VAL A 120 -2.97 -0.52 10.56
N SER A 121 -2.57 -1.52 11.35
CA SER A 121 -3.44 -2.65 11.68
C SER A 121 -4.61 -2.25 12.56
N LEU A 122 -4.41 -1.34 13.51
CA LEU A 122 -5.47 -0.76 14.34
C LEU A 122 -6.43 0.09 13.50
N MET A 123 -5.91 0.97 12.64
CA MET A 123 -6.73 1.75 11.69
C MET A 123 -7.62 0.84 10.84
N ARG A 124 -7.07 -0.25 10.31
CA ARG A 124 -7.82 -1.24 9.51
C ARG A 124 -8.94 -1.92 10.30
N ARG A 125 -8.73 -2.19 11.58
CA ARG A 125 -9.75 -2.77 12.45
C ARG A 125 -10.86 -1.75 12.74
N ALA A 126 -10.48 -0.52 13.03
CA ALA A 126 -11.43 0.56 13.37
C ALA A 126 -12.29 0.96 12.14
N ILE A 127 -11.69 1.14 10.97
CA ILE A 127 -12.38 1.56 9.75
C ILE A 127 -13.20 0.40 9.17
N ASN A 128 -12.66 -0.81 9.18
CA ASN A 128 -13.26 -2.05 8.69
C ASN A 128 -13.95 -1.89 7.33
N GLU A 129 -13.28 -1.27 6.35
CA GLU A 129 -13.80 -1.06 5.02
C GLU A 129 -13.93 -2.39 4.25
N PRO A 130 -15.07 -2.65 3.56
CA PRO A 130 -15.23 -3.82 2.72
C PRO A 130 -14.29 -3.76 1.51
N ARG A 131 -13.84 -4.92 1.05
CA ARG A 131 -12.96 -5.02 -0.11
C ARG A 131 -13.74 -4.89 -1.43
N PRO A 132 -13.05 -4.54 -2.55
CA PRO A 132 -13.71 -4.44 -3.85
C PRO A 132 -14.51 -5.68 -4.24
N TYR A 133 -14.00 -6.89 -4.02
CA TYR A 133 -14.72 -8.12 -4.35
C TYR A 133 -15.94 -8.37 -3.46
N GLU A 134 -15.99 -7.81 -2.24
CA GLU A 134 -17.15 -7.90 -1.35
C GLU A 134 -18.22 -6.86 -1.71
N ALA A 135 -17.80 -5.60 -1.86
CA ALA A 135 -18.73 -4.49 -2.06
C ALA A 135 -19.26 -4.38 -3.49
N CYS A 136 -18.47 -4.81 -4.48
CA CYS A 136 -18.82 -4.66 -5.89
C CYS A 136 -19.15 -5.99 -6.57
N GLY A 137 -19.08 -7.13 -5.86
CA GLY A 137 -19.33 -8.45 -6.44
C GLY A 137 -18.36 -8.82 -7.58
N ILE A 138 -17.18 -8.20 -7.62
CA ILE A 138 -16.20 -8.47 -8.68
C ILE A 138 -15.39 -9.74 -8.38
N GLU A 139 -15.05 -10.48 -9.42
CA GLU A 139 -14.18 -11.64 -9.25
C GLU A 139 -12.72 -11.23 -9.04
N LYS A 140 -12.14 -11.72 -7.96
CA LYS A 140 -10.72 -11.53 -7.64
C LYS A 140 -9.82 -12.37 -8.56
N LEU A 141 -8.66 -11.83 -8.93
CA LEU A 141 -7.66 -12.54 -9.76
C LEU A 141 -6.65 -13.35 -8.95
N ILE A 142 -6.64 -13.18 -7.62
CA ILE A 142 -5.76 -13.93 -6.70
C ILE A 142 -6.58 -14.60 -5.60
N ASN A 143 -6.07 -15.71 -5.06
CA ASN A 143 -6.74 -16.39 -3.96
C ASN A 143 -6.58 -15.59 -2.66
N LYS A 144 -7.68 -15.00 -2.17
CA LYS A 144 -7.74 -14.17 -0.96
C LYS A 144 -9.13 -14.25 -0.33
N ASP A 145 -9.24 -14.82 0.87
CA ASP A 145 -10.53 -15.05 1.54
C ASP A 145 -10.74 -14.17 2.79
N THR A 146 -9.94 -13.10 2.93
CA THR A 146 -10.05 -12.19 4.07
C THR A 146 -11.17 -11.19 3.86
N GLN A 147 -12.17 -11.18 4.71
CA GLN A 147 -13.27 -10.23 4.69
C GLN A 147 -12.91 -8.90 5.37
N GLY A 148 -13.48 -7.80 4.86
CA GLY A 148 -13.30 -6.46 5.37
C GLY A 148 -11.85 -5.98 5.42
N LYS A 149 -11.63 -4.94 6.21
CA LYS A 149 -10.31 -4.37 6.51
C LYS A 149 -9.50 -4.05 5.24
N SER A 150 -10.14 -3.42 4.23
CA SER A 150 -9.46 -3.04 2.99
C SER A 150 -8.48 -1.89 3.22
N PHE A 151 -8.92 -0.83 3.87
CA PHE A 151 -8.18 0.43 4.03
C PHE A 151 -7.46 0.54 5.39
N PRO A 152 -6.25 1.07 5.43
CA PRO A 152 -5.29 1.18 4.34
C PRO A 152 -4.59 -0.14 4.02
N SER A 153 -3.88 -0.22 2.87
CA SER A 153 -3.20 -1.45 2.45
C SER A 153 -1.93 -1.73 3.26
N ARG A 154 -1.93 -2.80 4.05
CA ARG A 154 -0.74 -3.21 4.85
C ARG A 154 0.46 -3.62 3.99
N HIS A 155 0.23 -4.28 2.84
CA HIS A 155 1.32 -4.69 1.97
C HIS A 155 2.05 -3.49 1.38
N SER A 156 1.29 -2.50 0.90
CA SER A 156 1.87 -1.25 0.38
C SER A 156 2.62 -0.49 1.48
N PHE A 157 2.03 -0.41 2.68
CA PHE A 157 2.70 0.17 3.85
C PHE A 157 4.02 -0.51 4.17
N SER A 158 4.00 -1.85 4.36
CA SER A 158 5.18 -2.58 4.83
C SER A 158 6.33 -2.49 3.83
N ILE A 159 6.07 -2.66 2.52
CA ILE A 159 7.13 -2.60 1.51
C ILE A 159 7.71 -1.18 1.43
N ALA A 160 6.86 -0.15 1.47
CA ALA A 160 7.32 1.24 1.44
C ALA A 160 8.15 1.58 2.69
N ALA A 161 7.70 1.20 3.89
CA ALA A 161 8.43 1.44 5.13
C ALA A 161 9.80 0.73 5.13
N ILE A 162 9.85 -0.54 4.71
CA ILE A 162 11.11 -1.29 4.56
C ILE A 162 12.01 -0.63 3.52
N GLY A 163 11.46 -0.18 2.39
CA GLY A 163 12.22 0.54 1.36
C GLY A 163 12.84 1.83 1.87
N MET A 164 12.12 2.59 2.69
CA MET A 164 12.65 3.79 3.35
C MET A 164 13.76 3.47 4.36
N CYS A 165 13.63 2.37 5.10
CA CYS A 165 14.70 1.91 5.99
C CYS A 165 15.97 1.57 5.19
N TRP A 166 15.86 0.79 4.12
CA TRP A 166 16.99 0.47 3.25
C TRP A 166 17.56 1.72 2.56
N LEU A 167 16.72 2.69 2.19
CA LEU A 167 17.14 3.92 1.53
C LEU A 167 18.14 4.71 2.39
N ARG A 168 17.98 4.66 3.72
CA ARG A 168 18.89 5.34 4.66
C ARG A 168 20.29 4.73 4.67
N TYR A 169 20.43 3.42 4.58
CA TYR A 169 21.70 2.72 4.75
C TYR A 169 22.30 2.24 3.42
N VAL A 170 21.48 1.78 2.48
CA VAL A 170 21.87 1.31 1.16
C VAL A 170 20.94 1.91 0.12
N PRO A 171 21.20 3.15 -0.37
CA PRO A 171 20.25 3.90 -1.21
C PRO A 171 19.78 3.14 -2.46
N ALA A 172 20.67 2.43 -3.14
CA ALA A 172 20.30 1.67 -4.33
C ALA A 172 19.28 0.56 -4.02
N ALA A 173 19.46 -0.18 -2.92
CA ALA A 173 18.51 -1.20 -2.47
C ALA A 173 17.17 -0.56 -2.06
N GLY A 174 17.22 0.55 -1.32
CA GLY A 174 16.03 1.29 -0.92
C GLY A 174 15.18 1.75 -2.10
N ILE A 175 15.81 2.32 -3.14
CA ILE A 175 15.13 2.73 -4.38
C ILE A 175 14.46 1.53 -5.05
N LEU A 176 15.16 0.41 -5.20
CA LEU A 176 14.59 -0.80 -5.80
C LEU A 176 13.39 -1.34 -5.02
N ILE A 177 13.45 -1.33 -3.68
CA ILE A 177 12.35 -1.77 -2.83
C ILE A 177 11.17 -0.80 -2.93
N LEU A 178 11.41 0.51 -3.00
CA LEU A 178 10.36 1.51 -3.20
C LEU A 178 9.67 1.34 -4.57
N LEU A 179 10.42 1.07 -5.64
CA LEU A 179 9.84 0.73 -6.93
C LEU A 179 9.02 -0.56 -6.85
N ALA A 180 9.53 -1.58 -6.15
CA ALA A 180 8.78 -2.82 -5.91
C ALA A 180 7.48 -2.58 -5.11
N SER A 181 7.46 -1.58 -4.21
CA SER A 181 6.25 -1.19 -3.48
C SER A 181 5.16 -0.65 -4.40
N LEU A 182 5.52 0.11 -5.45
CA LEU A 182 4.58 0.58 -6.47
C LEU A 182 4.03 -0.59 -7.30
N VAL A 183 4.89 -1.55 -7.66
CA VAL A 183 4.46 -2.77 -8.38
C VAL A 183 3.49 -3.58 -7.51
N MET A 184 3.78 -3.76 -6.22
CA MET A 184 2.88 -4.43 -5.29
C MET A 184 1.54 -3.69 -5.19
N ALA A 185 1.57 -2.37 -5.01
CA ALA A 185 0.37 -1.56 -4.89
C ALA A 185 -0.53 -1.72 -6.13
N TRP A 186 0.07 -1.63 -7.32
CA TRP A 186 -0.65 -1.83 -8.57
C TRP A 186 -1.21 -3.24 -8.73
N ALA A 187 -0.39 -4.26 -8.43
CA ALA A 187 -0.83 -5.66 -8.47
C ALA A 187 -2.02 -5.93 -7.53
N ARG A 188 -2.10 -5.28 -6.36
CA ARG A 188 -3.23 -5.42 -5.42
C ARG A 188 -4.51 -4.79 -5.95
N VAL A 189 -4.42 -3.68 -6.70
CA VAL A 189 -5.56 -3.05 -7.36
C VAL A 189 -6.06 -3.90 -8.51
N LEU A 190 -5.15 -4.36 -9.39
CA LEU A 190 -5.47 -5.27 -10.51
C LEU A 190 -6.12 -6.56 -10.04
N ALA A 191 -5.65 -7.10 -8.92
CA ALA A 191 -6.20 -8.31 -8.32
C ALA A 191 -7.62 -8.14 -7.75
N GLY A 192 -8.17 -6.92 -7.68
CA GLY A 192 -9.49 -6.62 -7.13
C GLY A 192 -9.58 -6.75 -5.61
N VAL A 193 -8.46 -6.73 -4.90
CA VAL A 193 -8.43 -6.91 -3.43
C VAL A 193 -8.27 -5.62 -2.65
N HIS A 194 -7.90 -4.53 -3.30
CA HIS A 194 -7.81 -3.18 -2.74
C HIS A 194 -8.24 -2.12 -3.73
N TYR A 195 -8.85 -1.03 -3.24
CA TYR A 195 -9.07 0.17 -4.05
C TYR A 195 -7.76 0.95 -4.26
N PRO A 196 -7.64 1.77 -5.32
CA PRO A 196 -6.47 2.65 -5.52
C PRO A 196 -6.15 3.52 -4.31
N ARG A 197 -7.16 4.04 -3.61
CA ARG A 197 -7.00 4.85 -2.39
C ARG A 197 -6.37 4.09 -1.24
N ASP A 198 -6.67 2.77 -1.10
CA ASP A 198 -6.15 1.95 -0.02
C ASP A 198 -4.63 1.76 -0.15
N VAL A 199 -4.18 1.51 -1.38
CA VAL A 199 -2.76 1.32 -1.66
C VAL A 199 -1.99 2.64 -1.64
N ALA A 200 -2.58 3.72 -2.15
CA ALA A 200 -1.98 5.05 -2.12
C ALA A 200 -1.78 5.54 -0.66
N CYS A 201 -2.79 5.38 0.19
CA CYS A 201 -2.69 5.69 1.61
C CYS A 201 -1.66 4.79 2.30
N GLY A 202 -1.63 3.49 1.99
CA GLY A 202 -0.64 2.57 2.53
C GLY A 202 0.78 2.97 2.16
N LEU A 203 1.04 3.33 0.89
CA LEU A 203 2.35 3.82 0.44
C LEU A 203 2.75 5.12 1.17
N ALA A 204 1.84 6.09 1.22
CA ALA A 204 2.10 7.37 1.89
C ALA A 204 2.44 7.18 3.37
N LEU A 205 1.67 6.38 4.10
CA LEU A 205 1.95 6.06 5.50
C LEU A 205 3.28 5.34 5.68
N GLY A 206 3.66 4.44 4.75
CA GLY A 206 4.94 3.74 4.79
C GLY A 206 6.12 4.69 4.58
N VAL A 207 6.01 5.61 3.63
CA VAL A 207 7.03 6.65 3.40
C VAL A 207 7.13 7.59 4.60
N LEU A 208 5.99 8.09 5.11
CA LEU A 208 5.96 8.98 6.28
C LEU A 208 6.57 8.32 7.52
N ALA A 209 6.23 7.05 7.78
CA ALA A 209 6.85 6.28 8.86
C ALA A 209 8.37 6.22 8.67
N GLY A 210 8.83 5.88 7.46
CA GLY A 210 10.25 5.81 7.16
C GLY A 210 10.98 7.15 7.29
N LEU A 211 10.33 8.28 6.98
CA LEU A 211 10.93 9.61 7.19
C LEU A 211 11.25 9.89 8.67
N ALA A 212 10.50 9.30 9.61
CA ALA A 212 10.80 9.42 11.04
C ALA A 212 12.15 8.82 11.44
N MET A 213 12.78 8.01 10.57
CA MET A 213 14.13 7.50 10.80
C MET A 213 15.23 8.53 10.49
N TRP A 214 14.89 9.68 9.90
CA TRP A 214 15.86 10.71 9.50
C TRP A 214 15.92 11.86 10.52
N VAL A 215 15.08 11.79 11.52
CA VAL A 215 15.01 12.69 12.67
C VAL A 215 15.68 12.03 13.88
#